data_bf1c652385d7818679797271b95634f2
#
_entry.id   bf1c652385d7818679797271b95634f2
#
_cell.length_a   1.000
_cell.length_b   1.000
_cell.length_c   1.000
_cell.angle_alpha   90.00
_cell.angle_beta   90.00
_cell.angle_gamma   90.00
#
_symmetry.space_group_name_H-M   'P 1'
#
loop_
_entity.id
_entity.type
_entity.pdbx_description
1 polymer ?
#
loop_
_entity_poly.entity_id
_entity_poly.type
_entity_poly.pdbx_seq_one_letter_code
_entity_poly.pdbx_strand_id
1 'polypeptide(L)'
;MSLTVVVDVETTGHSVQRGGRVIEVGAVVMENRIIVGEFDTLICTGATVSYGAFRVHGISAEMLQGKPSPEDVWEKFRDFVGDAELVAHHAQFDSAFIRNELARLNLWLPNPWHCTVRLARQRLPQLHNHKLDTVHHYLFGALPEAVKRHRALDDARMAAQIWVELMGKK
;
A
#
# COMPACT_ATOMS: atom_id res chain seq x y z
N MET A 1 -9.24 2.27 -21.64
CA MET A 1 -9.11 1.21 -20.60
C MET A 1 -8.60 1.92 -19.36
N SER A 2 -9.25 1.74 -18.19
CA SER A 2 -8.80 2.40 -16.97
C SER A 2 -7.67 1.59 -16.35
N LEU A 3 -6.54 2.24 -16.07
CA LEU A 3 -5.47 1.65 -15.26
C LEU A 3 -5.90 1.67 -13.78
N THR A 4 -5.47 0.69 -13.04
CA THR A 4 -5.64 0.61 -11.59
C THR A 4 -4.28 0.47 -10.94
N VAL A 5 -3.98 1.31 -9.95
CA VAL A 5 -2.77 1.19 -9.14
C VAL A 5 -3.16 0.69 -7.76
N VAL A 6 -2.63 -0.46 -7.37
CA VAL A 6 -2.81 -0.99 -6.01
C VAL A 6 -1.57 -0.65 -5.21
N VAL A 7 -1.76 -0.04 -4.05
CA VAL A 7 -0.68 0.51 -3.23
C VAL A 7 -0.80 0.05 -1.78
N ASP A 8 0.34 -0.08 -1.13
CA ASP A 8 0.49 -0.28 0.30
C ASP A 8 1.65 0.57 0.82
N VAL A 9 1.62 0.98 2.09
CA VAL A 9 2.68 1.76 2.72
C VAL A 9 3.06 1.22 4.08
N GLU A 10 4.38 1.27 4.39
CA GLU A 10 4.87 1.09 5.76
C GLU A 10 5.24 2.45 6.35
N THR A 11 4.98 2.62 7.65
CA THR A 11 5.02 3.92 8.30
C THR A 11 5.80 3.90 9.61
N THR A 12 6.26 5.07 10.05
CA THR A 12 6.94 5.21 11.36
C THR A 12 6.00 5.02 12.57
N GLY A 13 4.69 5.01 12.33
CA GLY A 13 3.65 4.86 13.38
C GLY A 13 2.25 4.96 12.79
N HIS A 14 1.22 4.77 13.58
CA HIS A 14 -0.16 4.57 13.10
C HIS A 14 -0.95 5.85 12.83
N SER A 15 -0.40 7.05 13.05
CA SER A 15 -1.18 8.29 12.97
C SER A 15 -0.41 9.42 12.30
N VAL A 16 -0.98 9.95 11.22
CA VAL A 16 -0.51 11.18 10.57
C VAL A 16 -0.55 12.36 11.53
N GLN A 17 -1.59 12.48 12.37
CA GLN A 17 -1.77 13.56 13.33
C GLN A 17 -0.69 13.57 14.41
N ARG A 18 -0.07 12.42 14.69
CA ARG A 18 1.06 12.27 15.61
C ARG A 18 2.42 12.35 14.91
N GLY A 19 2.45 12.85 13.68
CA GLY A 19 3.68 13.03 12.93
C GLY A 19 4.21 11.75 12.26
N GLY A 20 3.39 10.72 12.11
CA GLY A 20 3.77 9.51 11.38
C GLY A 20 4.11 9.83 9.93
N ARG A 21 5.16 9.18 9.41
CA ARG A 21 5.70 9.36 8.06
C ARG A 21 5.71 8.02 7.32
N VAL A 22 5.58 8.06 6.00
CA VAL A 22 5.79 6.88 5.15
C VAL A 22 7.29 6.62 5.00
N ILE A 23 7.71 5.38 5.22
CA ILE A 23 9.11 4.94 5.10
C ILE A 23 9.30 3.82 4.06
N GLU A 24 8.23 3.25 3.57
CA GLU A 24 8.22 2.36 2.40
C GLU A 24 6.92 2.58 1.64
N VAL A 25 6.99 2.58 0.33
CA VAL A 25 5.83 2.56 -0.55
C VAL A 25 6.03 1.48 -1.60
N GLY A 26 5.04 0.60 -1.70
CA GLY A 26 4.96 -0.44 -2.73
C GLY A 26 3.68 -0.30 -3.53
N ALA A 27 3.77 -0.36 -4.84
CA ALA A 27 2.60 -0.28 -5.70
C ALA A 27 2.75 -1.14 -6.95
N VAL A 28 1.62 -1.62 -7.46
CA VAL A 28 1.54 -2.33 -8.73
C VAL A 28 0.51 -1.65 -9.63
N VAL A 29 0.86 -1.41 -10.89
CA VAL A 29 -0.10 -0.95 -11.88
C VAL A 29 -0.67 -2.13 -12.63
N MET A 30 -1.98 -2.16 -12.74
CA MET A 30 -2.72 -3.21 -13.44
C MET A 30 -3.42 -2.67 -14.67
N GLU A 31 -3.32 -3.42 -15.74
CA GLU A 31 -4.09 -3.28 -16.96
C GLU A 31 -4.79 -4.62 -17.26
N ASN A 32 -6.11 -4.58 -17.53
CA ASN A 32 -6.88 -5.80 -17.84
C ASN A 32 -6.68 -6.94 -16.82
N ARG A 33 -6.58 -6.59 -15.52
CA ARG A 33 -6.40 -7.54 -14.38
C ARG A 33 -5.01 -8.20 -14.33
N ILE A 34 -4.04 -7.71 -15.09
CA ILE A 34 -2.66 -8.19 -15.11
C ILE A 34 -1.76 -7.07 -14.60
N ILE A 35 -0.79 -7.41 -13.75
CA ILE A 35 0.24 -6.48 -13.31
C ILE A 35 1.18 -6.20 -14.48
N VAL A 36 1.32 -4.94 -14.86
CA VAL A 36 2.14 -4.48 -15.98
C VAL A 36 3.31 -3.59 -15.53
N GLY A 37 3.36 -3.20 -14.26
CA GLY A 37 4.47 -2.43 -13.69
C GLY A 37 4.42 -2.40 -12.18
N GLU A 38 5.55 -2.07 -11.57
CA GLU A 38 5.73 -2.04 -10.12
C GLU A 38 6.55 -0.82 -9.70
N PHE A 39 6.26 -0.32 -8.51
CA PHE A 39 7.00 0.74 -7.84
C PHE A 39 7.30 0.27 -6.42
N ASP A 40 8.56 0.28 -6.01
CA ASP A 40 8.98 -0.15 -4.68
C ASP A 40 10.18 0.65 -4.20
N THR A 41 10.07 1.27 -3.04
CA THR A 41 11.19 2.00 -2.45
C THR A 41 11.02 2.23 -0.95
N LEU A 42 12.14 2.15 -0.23
CA LEU A 42 12.30 2.73 1.09
C LEU A 42 12.51 4.24 0.97
N ILE A 43 12.10 5.00 2.00
CA ILE A 43 12.15 6.47 2.01
C ILE A 43 12.88 6.95 3.27
N CYS A 44 13.94 7.74 3.10
CA CYS A 44 14.66 8.36 4.19
C CYS A 44 13.96 9.66 4.61
N THR A 45 13.08 9.60 5.60
CA THR A 45 12.32 10.76 6.08
C THR A 45 12.99 11.50 7.25
N GLY A 46 14.04 10.92 7.83
CA GLY A 46 14.64 11.41 9.09
C GLY A 46 13.76 11.22 10.34
N ALA A 47 12.56 10.68 10.20
CA ALA A 47 11.66 10.47 11.33
C ALA A 47 11.99 9.17 12.09
N THR A 48 11.79 9.19 13.40
CA THR A 48 12.01 8.01 14.26
C THR A 48 10.93 6.97 14.02
N VAL A 49 11.35 5.75 13.75
CA VAL A 49 10.45 4.59 13.66
C VAL A 49 10.07 4.15 15.07
N SER A 50 8.77 4.10 15.36
CA SER A 50 8.30 3.61 16.66
C SER A 50 8.59 2.13 16.83
N TYR A 51 8.82 1.68 18.06
CA TYR A 51 9.05 0.26 18.35
C TYR A 51 7.88 -0.62 17.87
N GLY A 52 6.64 -0.15 18.05
CA GLY A 52 5.46 -0.86 17.58
C GLY A 52 5.41 -1.04 16.06
N ALA A 53 5.77 -0.02 15.29
CA ALA A 53 5.86 -0.09 13.84
C ALA A 53 7.00 -1.03 13.40
N PHE A 54 8.20 -0.87 13.97
CA PHE A 54 9.34 -1.75 13.71
C PHE A 54 8.98 -3.23 13.93
N ARG A 55 8.26 -3.55 15.00
CA ARG A 55 7.82 -4.92 15.27
C ARG A 55 6.90 -5.51 14.22
N VAL A 56 6.22 -4.68 13.45
CA VAL A 56 5.31 -5.11 12.37
C VAL A 56 6.08 -5.35 11.08
N HIS A 57 6.80 -4.34 10.59
CA HIS A 57 7.43 -4.38 9.25
C HIS A 57 8.94 -4.65 9.27
N GLY A 58 9.62 -4.57 10.43
CA GLY A 58 11.05 -4.86 10.55
C GLY A 58 11.99 -3.85 9.91
N ILE A 59 11.50 -2.69 9.45
CA ILE A 59 12.32 -1.66 8.82
C ILE A 59 12.98 -0.83 9.91
N SER A 60 14.30 -0.92 10.02
CA SER A 60 15.09 -0.18 11.00
C SER A 60 15.57 1.16 10.46
N ALA A 61 16.02 2.06 11.37
CA ALA A 61 16.59 3.33 10.97
C ALA A 61 17.83 3.17 10.07
N GLU A 62 18.63 2.15 10.33
CA GLU A 62 19.82 1.84 9.52
C GLU A 62 19.44 1.46 8.07
N MET A 63 18.34 0.74 7.88
CA MET A 63 17.85 0.37 6.55
C MET A 63 17.40 1.59 5.74
N LEU A 64 17.03 2.68 6.40
CA LEU A 64 16.59 3.92 5.77
C LEU A 64 17.75 4.86 5.42
N GLN A 65 18.95 4.64 5.98
CA GLN A 65 20.12 5.46 5.67
C GLN A 65 20.50 5.33 4.19
N GLY A 66 20.73 6.47 3.55
CA GLY A 66 21.10 6.54 2.13
C GLY A 66 19.97 6.17 1.15
N LYS A 67 18.74 5.98 1.64
CA LYS A 67 17.57 5.80 0.78
C LYS A 67 17.10 7.15 0.21
N PRO A 68 16.36 7.16 -0.91
CA PRO A 68 15.84 8.37 -1.51
C PRO A 68 15.07 9.24 -0.52
N SER A 69 15.10 10.56 -0.74
CA SER A 69 14.33 11.52 0.04
C SER A 69 12.83 11.47 -0.32
N PRO A 70 11.95 12.00 0.53
CA PRO A 70 10.54 12.14 0.18
C PRO A 70 10.32 12.91 -1.13
N GLU A 71 11.11 13.96 -1.38
CA GLU A 71 11.04 14.79 -2.59
C GLU A 71 11.29 13.94 -3.84
N ASP A 72 12.33 13.09 -3.81
CA ASP A 72 12.69 12.22 -4.94
C ASP A 72 11.66 11.13 -5.20
N VAL A 73 10.99 10.65 -4.14
CA VAL A 73 10.05 9.53 -4.24
C VAL A 73 8.66 9.97 -4.67
N TRP A 74 8.11 11.04 -4.03
CA TRP A 74 6.69 11.35 -4.21
C TRP A 74 6.38 11.98 -5.56
N GLU A 75 7.31 12.68 -6.20
CA GLU A 75 7.17 13.12 -7.59
C GLU A 75 7.09 11.91 -8.53
N LYS A 76 8.03 10.97 -8.40
CA LYS A 76 8.06 9.74 -9.21
C LYS A 76 6.84 8.86 -8.98
N PHE A 77 6.38 8.77 -7.72
CA PHE A 77 5.18 8.02 -7.38
C PHE A 77 3.93 8.63 -8.03
N ARG A 78 3.78 9.95 -7.98
CA ARG A 78 2.67 10.64 -8.66
C ARG A 78 2.69 10.37 -10.16
N ASP A 79 3.86 10.44 -10.79
CA ASP A 79 4.02 10.18 -12.22
C ASP A 79 3.72 8.70 -12.56
N PHE A 80 4.11 7.77 -11.69
CA PHE A 80 3.78 6.35 -11.81
C PHE A 80 2.27 6.10 -11.72
N VAL A 81 1.57 6.78 -10.82
CA VAL A 81 0.12 6.66 -10.66
C VAL A 81 -0.64 7.27 -11.84
N GLY A 82 -0.19 8.43 -12.35
CA GLY A 82 -0.88 9.15 -13.41
C GLY A 82 -2.36 9.38 -13.09
N ASP A 83 -3.23 9.04 -14.03
CA ASP A 83 -4.71 9.18 -13.92
C ASP A 83 -5.39 7.88 -13.44
N ALA A 84 -4.65 6.87 -12.97
CA ALA A 84 -5.20 5.59 -12.56
C ALA A 84 -6.07 5.69 -11.31
N GLU A 85 -7.08 4.81 -11.18
CA GLU A 85 -7.77 4.61 -9.92
C GLU A 85 -6.85 3.93 -8.90
N LEU A 86 -6.93 4.37 -7.63
CA LEU A 86 -6.11 3.83 -6.54
C LEU A 86 -6.88 2.81 -5.73
N VAL A 87 -6.24 1.72 -5.39
CA VAL A 87 -6.76 0.64 -4.55
C VAL A 87 -5.79 0.37 -3.41
N ALA A 88 -6.29 0.15 -2.20
CA ALA A 88 -5.50 -0.34 -1.09
C ALA A 88 -6.31 -1.27 -0.17
N HIS A 89 -5.61 -2.10 0.60
CA HIS A 89 -6.23 -2.92 1.63
C HIS A 89 -6.28 -2.12 2.93
N HIS A 90 -7.40 -1.47 3.23
CA HIS A 90 -7.62 -0.43 4.22
C HIS A 90 -7.29 1.00 3.71
N ALA A 91 -7.78 1.32 2.52
CA ALA A 91 -7.45 2.53 1.76
C ALA A 91 -7.53 3.86 2.54
N GLN A 92 -8.33 3.94 3.62
CA GLN A 92 -8.37 5.13 4.48
C GLN A 92 -7.02 5.41 5.15
N PHE A 93 -6.30 4.37 5.54
CA PHE A 93 -4.97 4.49 6.13
C PHE A 93 -3.94 4.96 5.10
N ASP A 94 -3.81 4.23 4.00
CA ASP A 94 -2.81 4.52 2.95
C ASP A 94 -3.03 5.89 2.33
N SER A 95 -4.28 6.20 1.99
CA SER A 95 -4.62 7.51 1.39
C SER A 95 -4.33 8.68 2.33
N ALA A 96 -4.55 8.53 3.64
CA ALA A 96 -4.26 9.59 4.61
C ALA A 96 -2.75 9.87 4.68
N PHE A 97 -1.93 8.82 4.74
CA PHE A 97 -0.48 8.95 4.79
C PHE A 97 0.09 9.50 3.48
N ILE A 98 -0.29 8.96 2.33
CA ILE A 98 0.18 9.40 1.01
C ILE A 98 -0.21 10.87 0.76
N ARG A 99 -1.47 11.25 1.04
CA ARG A 99 -1.90 12.65 0.90
C ARG A 99 -1.13 13.59 1.82
N ASN A 100 -0.80 13.17 3.04
CA ASN A 100 0.00 13.98 3.96
C ASN A 100 1.44 14.17 3.46
N GLU A 101 2.06 13.12 2.92
CA GLU A 101 3.39 13.22 2.33
C GLU A 101 3.41 14.15 1.13
N LEU A 102 2.47 14.00 0.21
CA LEU A 102 2.32 14.86 -0.96
C LEU A 102 2.07 16.33 -0.58
N ALA A 103 1.18 16.57 0.39
CA ALA A 103 0.86 17.92 0.86
C ALA A 103 2.08 18.65 1.44
N ARG A 104 3.02 17.95 2.07
CA ARG A 104 4.29 18.51 2.55
C ARG A 104 5.17 19.08 1.42
N LEU A 105 4.97 18.57 0.21
CA LEU A 105 5.70 18.95 -1.01
C LEU A 105 4.87 19.86 -1.93
N ASN A 106 3.71 20.35 -1.47
CA ASN A 106 2.74 21.08 -2.28
C ASN A 106 2.28 20.28 -3.51
N LEU A 107 2.27 18.95 -3.40
CA LEU A 107 1.75 18.02 -4.38
C LEU A 107 0.38 17.48 -3.94
N TRP A 108 -0.42 16.99 -4.91
CA TRP A 108 -1.69 16.33 -4.61
C TRP A 108 -1.95 15.18 -5.58
N LEU A 109 -2.85 14.29 -5.17
CA LEU A 109 -3.29 13.15 -5.95
C LEU A 109 -4.82 13.12 -5.91
N PRO A 110 -5.49 13.61 -6.98
CA PRO A 110 -6.96 13.72 -7.03
C PRO A 110 -7.66 12.39 -7.30
N ASN A 111 -6.91 11.35 -7.59
CA ASN A 111 -7.37 10.04 -8.02
C ASN A 111 -8.40 9.44 -7.05
N PRO A 112 -9.43 8.74 -7.56
CA PRO A 112 -10.40 8.03 -6.73
C PRO A 112 -9.74 6.85 -6.01
N TRP A 113 -10.23 6.54 -4.79
CA TRP A 113 -9.72 5.47 -3.96
C TRP A 113 -10.77 4.38 -3.73
N HIS A 114 -10.36 3.13 -3.88
CA HIS A 114 -11.14 1.93 -3.58
C HIS A 114 -10.50 1.14 -2.44
N CYS A 115 -11.33 0.45 -1.66
CA CYS A 115 -10.88 -0.27 -0.49
C CYS A 115 -11.25 -1.74 -0.57
N THR A 116 -10.26 -2.63 -0.66
CA THR A 116 -10.49 -4.07 -0.72
C THR A 116 -11.07 -4.64 0.58
N VAL A 117 -10.82 -4.02 1.75
CA VAL A 117 -11.48 -4.42 3.01
C VAL A 117 -13.00 -4.19 2.93
N ARG A 118 -13.44 -3.06 2.40
CA ARG A 118 -14.87 -2.78 2.23
C ARG A 118 -15.52 -3.77 1.27
N LEU A 119 -14.86 -4.03 0.15
CA LEU A 119 -15.31 -5.01 -0.83
C LEU A 119 -15.35 -6.43 -0.24
N ALA A 120 -14.31 -6.83 0.48
CA ALA A 120 -14.24 -8.14 1.14
C ALA A 120 -15.36 -8.31 2.19
N ARG A 121 -15.67 -7.29 2.99
CA ARG A 121 -16.78 -7.34 3.94
C ARG A 121 -18.13 -7.57 3.27
N GLN A 122 -18.33 -7.04 2.06
CA GLN A 122 -19.56 -7.22 1.29
C GLN A 122 -19.64 -8.60 0.64
N ARG A 123 -18.51 -9.11 0.11
CA ARG A 123 -18.46 -10.33 -0.68
C ARG A 123 -18.19 -11.59 0.14
N LEU A 124 -17.57 -11.45 1.31
CA LEU A 124 -17.13 -12.53 2.18
C LEU A 124 -17.54 -12.26 3.64
N PRO A 125 -18.84 -12.02 3.91
CA PRO A 125 -19.32 -11.65 5.25
C PRO A 125 -19.11 -12.73 6.30
N GLN A 126 -18.88 -14.00 5.88
CA GLN A 126 -18.64 -15.13 6.76
C GLN A 126 -17.25 -15.18 7.40
N LEU A 127 -16.30 -14.34 6.94
CA LEU A 127 -14.96 -14.30 7.53
C LEU A 127 -14.99 -13.64 8.91
N HIS A 128 -14.27 -14.22 9.87
CA HIS A 128 -14.15 -13.71 11.23
C HIS A 128 -13.44 -12.35 11.31
N ASN A 129 -12.57 -12.04 10.36
CA ASN A 129 -11.99 -10.73 10.12
C ASN A 129 -11.63 -10.57 8.63
N HIS A 130 -11.29 -9.34 8.23
CA HIS A 130 -10.96 -9.00 6.85
C HIS A 130 -9.55 -8.39 6.75
N LYS A 131 -8.60 -8.91 7.54
CA LYS A 131 -7.18 -8.60 7.38
C LYS A 131 -6.67 -9.15 6.04
N LEU A 132 -5.63 -8.54 5.51
CA LEU A 132 -5.05 -8.91 4.21
C LEU A 132 -4.73 -10.41 4.15
N ASP A 133 -4.06 -10.94 5.17
CA ASP A 133 -3.74 -12.38 5.27
C ASP A 133 -4.98 -13.27 5.29
N THR A 134 -5.98 -12.90 6.09
CA THR A 134 -7.20 -13.70 6.23
C THR A 134 -7.97 -13.80 4.91
N VAL A 135 -8.12 -12.66 4.23
CA VAL A 135 -8.83 -12.61 2.94
C VAL A 135 -8.03 -13.34 1.86
N HIS A 136 -6.72 -13.09 1.80
CA HIS A 136 -5.86 -13.74 0.81
C HIS A 136 -5.82 -15.26 1.01
N HIS A 137 -5.62 -15.73 2.25
CA HIS A 137 -5.61 -17.17 2.55
C HIS A 137 -6.93 -17.85 2.20
N TYR A 138 -8.05 -17.20 2.47
CA TYR A 138 -9.37 -17.73 2.11
C TYR A 138 -9.57 -17.89 0.60
N LEU A 139 -9.06 -16.94 -0.19
CA LEU A 139 -9.24 -16.92 -1.65
C LEU A 139 -8.24 -17.82 -2.40
N PHE A 140 -7.00 -17.87 -1.91
CA PHE A 140 -5.87 -18.44 -2.67
C PHE A 140 -5.08 -19.51 -1.91
N GLY A 141 -5.39 -19.75 -0.63
CA GLY A 141 -4.63 -20.69 0.22
C GLY A 141 -3.37 -20.07 0.83
N ALA A 142 -2.42 -20.92 1.22
CA ALA A 142 -1.19 -20.49 1.88
C ALA A 142 -0.33 -19.61 0.97
N LEU A 143 0.31 -18.61 1.59
CA LEU A 143 1.27 -17.75 0.88
C LEU A 143 2.53 -18.56 0.51
N PRO A 144 3.11 -18.32 -0.69
CA PRO A 144 4.42 -18.82 -1.02
C PRO A 144 5.48 -18.31 -0.03
N GLU A 145 6.51 -19.13 0.28
CA GLU A 145 7.59 -18.75 1.20
C GLU A 145 8.35 -17.48 0.79
N ALA A 146 8.37 -17.16 -0.52
CA ALA A 146 9.03 -15.98 -1.04
C ALA A 146 8.31 -14.67 -0.71
N VAL A 147 7.01 -14.71 -0.32
CA VAL A 147 6.22 -13.51 0.02
C VAL A 147 6.56 -13.04 1.44
N LYS A 148 7.07 -11.83 1.53
CA LYS A 148 7.40 -11.19 2.82
C LYS A 148 6.25 -10.30 3.26
N ARG A 149 5.49 -10.76 4.26
CA ARG A 149 4.46 -9.94 4.87
C ARG A 149 5.04 -8.68 5.51
N HIS A 150 4.25 -7.61 5.49
CA HIS A 150 4.68 -6.29 5.97
C HIS A 150 5.90 -5.73 5.22
N ARG A 151 5.92 -5.99 3.92
CA ARG A 151 6.71 -5.30 2.92
C ARG A 151 5.74 -4.75 1.89
N ALA A 152 5.77 -3.45 1.69
CA ALA A 152 4.74 -2.71 0.98
C ALA A 152 4.46 -3.28 -0.43
N LEU A 153 5.48 -3.67 -1.19
CA LEU A 153 5.24 -4.23 -2.52
C LEU A 153 4.55 -5.60 -2.48
N ASP A 154 4.95 -6.50 -1.59
CA ASP A 154 4.31 -7.82 -1.49
C ASP A 154 2.87 -7.70 -0.99
N ASP A 155 2.59 -6.78 -0.07
CA ASP A 155 1.23 -6.50 0.41
C ASP A 155 0.36 -5.85 -0.68
N ALA A 156 0.93 -4.96 -1.50
CA ALA A 156 0.26 -4.41 -2.67
C ALA A 156 -0.08 -5.49 -3.72
N ARG A 157 0.82 -6.44 -3.98
CA ARG A 157 0.57 -7.59 -4.87
C ARG A 157 -0.57 -8.47 -4.36
N MET A 158 -0.60 -8.77 -3.05
CA MET A 158 -1.69 -9.52 -2.43
C MET A 158 -3.02 -8.78 -2.54
N ALA A 159 -3.02 -7.48 -2.27
CA ALA A 159 -4.21 -6.64 -2.39
C ALA A 159 -4.71 -6.57 -3.85
N ALA A 160 -3.80 -6.58 -4.83
CA ALA A 160 -4.13 -6.62 -6.26
C ALA A 160 -4.83 -7.95 -6.64
N GLN A 161 -4.32 -9.08 -6.16
CA GLN A 161 -4.97 -10.38 -6.37
C GLN A 161 -6.38 -10.41 -5.78
N ILE A 162 -6.53 -9.92 -4.54
CA ILE A 162 -7.84 -9.81 -3.88
C ILE A 162 -8.77 -8.90 -4.67
N TRP A 163 -8.30 -7.74 -5.13
CA TRP A 163 -9.09 -6.82 -5.93
C TRP A 163 -9.64 -7.48 -7.20
N VAL A 164 -8.77 -8.14 -7.96
CA VAL A 164 -9.14 -8.84 -9.19
C VAL A 164 -10.19 -9.92 -8.93
N GLU A 165 -9.99 -10.75 -7.90
CA GLU A 165 -10.88 -11.85 -7.56
C GLU A 165 -12.27 -11.36 -7.12
N LEU A 166 -12.30 -10.37 -6.22
CA LEU A 166 -13.57 -9.86 -5.69
C LEU A 166 -14.35 -9.02 -6.70
N MET A 167 -13.69 -8.33 -7.62
CA MET A 167 -14.35 -7.60 -8.72
C MET A 167 -14.89 -8.53 -9.79
N GLY A 168 -14.34 -9.74 -9.93
CA GLY A 168 -14.82 -10.75 -10.88
C GLY A 168 -16.03 -11.55 -10.41
N LYS A 169 -16.30 -11.58 -9.11
CA LYS A 169 -17.48 -12.24 -8.54
C LYS A 169 -18.71 -11.34 -8.70
N LYS A 170 -19.64 -11.75 -9.57
CA LYS A 170 -20.98 -11.14 -9.69
C LYS A 170 -21.87 -11.57 -8.53
#